data_295b256517780ab67de1235acb993a71
#
_entry.id   295b256517780ab67de1235acb993a71
#
_cell.length_a   1.000
_cell.length_b   1.000
_cell.length_c   1.000
_cell.angle_alpha   90.00
_cell.angle_beta   90.00
_cell.angle_gamma   90.00
#
_symmetry.space_group_name_H-M   'P 1'
#
loop_
_entity.id
_entity.type
_entity.pdbx_description
1 polymer ?
#
loop_
_entity_poly.entity_id
_entity_poly.type
_entity_poly.pdbx_seq_one_letter_code
_entity_poly.pdbx_strand_id
1 'polypeptide(L)'
;NYIKNFDKEFSSTFTLDDYEYQLKAIVNHDISKSFGGSMEEAAKSIKAKLFLIISETDLLINPTETKRFAELTKAKTLILNNNCGHLAVSCEIERCKKEISEFLDNK
;
A
#
# COMPACT_ATOMS: atom_id res chain seq x y z
N ASN A 1 4.75 -13.90 -26.62
CA ASN A 1 5.96 -14.31 -25.91
C ASN A 1 6.38 -13.38 -24.76
N TYR A 2 5.50 -12.45 -24.39
CA TYR A 2 5.67 -11.54 -23.26
C TYR A 2 5.89 -12.32 -21.94
N ILE A 3 5.07 -13.34 -21.68
CA ILE A 3 5.15 -14.18 -20.47
C ILE A 3 6.50 -14.89 -20.37
N LYS A 4 7.00 -15.48 -21.46
CA LYS A 4 8.30 -16.18 -21.45
C LYS A 4 9.50 -15.26 -21.20
N ASN A 5 9.44 -14.01 -21.66
CA ASN A 5 10.49 -13.03 -21.38
C ASN A 5 10.40 -12.51 -19.94
N PHE A 6 9.18 -12.31 -19.44
CA PHE A 6 8.92 -11.92 -18.06
C PHE A 6 9.46 -12.98 -17.08
N ASP A 7 9.14 -14.26 -17.31
CA ASP A 7 9.63 -15.36 -16.47
C ASP A 7 11.15 -15.44 -16.45
N LYS A 8 11.80 -15.19 -17.60
CA LYS A 8 13.26 -15.25 -17.72
C LYS A 8 13.96 -14.06 -17.05
N GLU A 9 13.41 -12.87 -17.15
CA GLU A 9 13.93 -11.67 -16.48
C GLU A 9 13.72 -11.76 -14.97
N PHE A 10 12.56 -12.20 -14.55
CA PHE A 10 12.18 -12.30 -13.14
C PHE A 10 12.97 -13.41 -12.42
N SER A 11 13.12 -14.59 -13.04
CA SER A 11 13.88 -15.71 -12.46
C SER A 11 15.40 -15.49 -12.43
N SER A 12 15.92 -14.49 -13.15
CA SER A 12 17.35 -14.13 -13.09
C SER A 12 17.67 -13.16 -11.94
N THR A 13 16.66 -12.51 -11.35
CA THR A 13 16.85 -11.46 -10.37
C THR A 13 16.54 -11.93 -8.94
N PHE A 14 15.61 -12.87 -8.79
CA PHE A 14 15.17 -13.38 -7.49
C PHE A 14 15.31 -14.90 -7.40
N THR A 15 15.79 -15.38 -6.26
CA THR A 15 15.81 -16.80 -5.93
C THR A 15 14.48 -17.23 -5.29
N LEU A 16 14.24 -18.53 -5.16
CA LEU A 16 13.08 -19.05 -4.42
C LEU A 16 13.10 -18.60 -2.94
N ASP A 17 14.30 -18.53 -2.37
CA ASP A 17 14.48 -18.06 -0.98
C ASP A 17 14.07 -16.59 -0.84
N ASP A 18 14.41 -15.72 -1.81
CA ASP A 18 14.00 -14.32 -1.80
C ASP A 18 12.48 -14.19 -1.80
N TYR A 19 11.78 -15.00 -2.60
CA TYR A 19 10.32 -15.04 -2.61
C TYR A 19 9.76 -15.53 -1.28
N GLU A 20 10.32 -16.57 -0.70
CA GLU A 20 9.88 -17.12 0.56
C GLU A 20 10.04 -16.09 1.69
N TYR A 21 11.17 -15.39 1.75
CA TYR A 21 11.41 -14.35 2.75
C TYR A 21 10.48 -13.15 2.58
N GLN A 22 10.26 -12.68 1.35
CA GLN A 22 9.32 -11.60 1.08
C GLN A 22 7.89 -11.98 1.46
N LEU A 23 7.46 -13.18 1.07
CA LEU A 23 6.13 -13.67 1.41
C LEU A 23 5.94 -13.82 2.92
N LYS A 24 6.93 -14.37 3.63
CA LYS A 24 6.91 -14.45 5.10
C LYS A 24 6.84 -13.07 5.74
N ALA A 25 7.56 -12.09 5.23
CA ALA A 25 7.53 -10.72 5.72
C ALA A 25 6.13 -10.11 5.58
N ILE A 26 5.49 -10.28 4.42
CA ILE A 26 4.13 -9.77 4.15
C ILE A 26 3.10 -10.46 5.05
N VAL A 27 3.12 -11.80 5.10
CA VAL A 27 2.14 -12.58 5.88
C VAL A 27 2.24 -12.32 7.38
N ASN A 28 3.44 -12.07 7.88
CA ASN A 28 3.68 -11.79 9.30
C ASN A 28 3.65 -10.30 9.65
N HIS A 29 3.43 -9.43 8.67
CA HIS A 29 3.34 -7.99 8.90
C HIS A 29 2.04 -7.65 9.62
N ASP A 30 2.17 -7.27 10.90
CA ASP A 30 1.05 -6.88 11.73
C ASP A 30 1.48 -5.73 12.65
N ILE A 31 1.03 -4.53 12.32
CA ILE A 31 1.35 -3.32 13.08
C ILE A 31 0.69 -3.29 14.46
N SER A 32 -0.36 -4.07 14.68
CA SER A 32 -1.06 -4.15 15.96
C SER A 32 -0.37 -5.03 16.98
N LYS A 33 0.54 -5.89 16.54
CA LYS A 33 1.21 -6.90 17.38
C LYS A 33 1.88 -6.30 18.63
N SER A 34 2.56 -5.16 18.48
CA SER A 34 3.21 -4.46 19.61
C SER A 34 2.22 -3.70 20.51
N PHE A 35 0.94 -3.68 20.14
CA PHE A 35 -0.15 -3.00 20.85
C PHE A 35 -1.22 -4.00 21.33
N GLY A 36 -0.82 -5.22 21.66
CA GLY A 36 -1.72 -6.28 22.14
C GLY A 36 -2.75 -6.73 21.11
N GLY A 37 -2.50 -6.55 19.82
CA GLY A 37 -3.42 -6.87 18.73
C GLY A 37 -4.45 -5.77 18.42
N SER A 38 -4.33 -4.59 19.05
CA SER A 38 -5.25 -3.46 18.81
C SER A 38 -4.76 -2.53 17.74
N MET A 39 -5.47 -2.49 16.61
CA MET A 39 -5.24 -1.51 15.53
C MET A 39 -5.52 -0.08 16.00
N GLU A 40 -6.50 0.10 16.88
CA GLU A 40 -6.87 1.39 17.46
C GLU A 40 -5.72 1.97 18.30
N GLU A 41 -5.08 1.16 19.14
CA GLU A 41 -3.93 1.61 19.93
C GLU A 41 -2.70 1.87 19.05
N ALA A 42 -2.47 1.03 18.05
CA ALA A 42 -1.43 1.27 17.05
C ALA A 42 -1.65 2.61 16.33
N ALA A 43 -2.87 2.88 15.85
CA ALA A 43 -3.22 4.13 15.19
C ALA A 43 -3.03 5.36 16.10
N LYS A 44 -3.42 5.29 17.38
CA LYS A 44 -3.22 6.38 18.36
C LYS A 44 -1.75 6.68 18.63
N SER A 45 -0.85 5.73 18.46
CA SER A 45 0.58 5.92 18.68
C SER A 45 1.24 6.81 17.63
N ILE A 46 0.62 6.95 16.46
CA ILE A 46 1.16 7.71 15.33
C ILE A 46 0.99 9.21 15.58
N LYS A 47 2.11 9.93 15.51
CA LYS A 47 2.15 11.39 15.69
C LYS A 47 2.28 12.16 14.38
N ALA A 48 2.68 11.47 13.31
CA ALA A 48 2.82 12.07 12.00
C ALA A 48 1.46 12.34 11.34
N LYS A 49 1.40 13.37 10.51
CA LYS A 49 0.29 13.51 9.55
C LYS A 49 0.40 12.41 8.50
N LEU A 50 -0.71 11.79 8.17
CA LEU A 50 -0.76 10.71 7.21
C LEU A 50 -1.54 11.11 5.97
N PHE A 51 -1.05 10.65 4.82
CA PHE A 51 -1.76 10.70 3.55
C PHE A 51 -1.74 9.30 2.92
N LEU A 52 -2.91 8.74 2.65
CA LEU A 52 -3.07 7.39 2.12
C LEU A 52 -3.66 7.46 0.72
N ILE A 53 -2.98 6.84 -0.24
CA ILE A 53 -3.48 6.66 -1.60
C ILE A 53 -4.01 5.23 -1.70
N ILE A 54 -5.29 5.09 -2.02
CA ILE A 54 -6.00 3.82 -1.94
C ILE A 54 -6.63 3.51 -3.30
N SER A 55 -6.27 2.36 -3.88
CA SER A 55 -6.97 1.84 -5.05
C SER A 55 -8.22 1.08 -4.63
N GLU A 56 -9.38 1.56 -5.08
CA GLU A 56 -10.67 0.92 -4.79
C GLU A 56 -10.81 -0.45 -5.44
N THR A 57 -10.18 -0.65 -6.58
CA THR A 57 -10.29 -1.85 -7.41
C THR A 57 -9.10 -2.80 -7.28
N ASP A 58 -8.27 -2.61 -6.24
CA ASP A 58 -7.11 -3.46 -6.01
C ASP A 58 -7.55 -4.85 -5.51
N LEU A 59 -7.30 -5.88 -6.33
CA LEU A 59 -7.58 -7.27 -6.00
C LEU A 59 -6.36 -7.99 -5.40
N LEU A 60 -5.19 -7.38 -5.45
CA LEU A 60 -3.97 -7.94 -4.87
C LEU A 60 -3.84 -7.54 -3.40
N ILE A 61 -4.04 -6.26 -3.11
CA ILE A 61 -4.05 -5.71 -1.75
C ILE A 61 -5.45 -5.16 -1.47
N ASN A 62 -6.23 -5.88 -0.71
CA ASN A 62 -7.59 -5.46 -0.37
C ASN A 62 -7.59 -4.11 0.35
N PRO A 63 -8.32 -3.09 -0.15
CA PRO A 63 -8.28 -1.74 0.41
C PRO A 63 -9.02 -1.59 1.75
N THR A 64 -9.77 -2.59 2.20
CA THR A 64 -10.66 -2.50 3.39
C THR A 64 -9.89 -2.10 4.64
N GLU A 65 -8.79 -2.79 4.95
CA GLU A 65 -8.02 -2.49 6.16
C GLU A 65 -7.29 -1.15 6.07
N THR A 66 -6.84 -0.76 4.87
CA THR A 66 -6.23 0.56 4.65
C THR A 66 -7.26 1.69 4.87
N LYS A 67 -8.51 1.50 4.43
CA LYS A 67 -9.60 2.45 4.69
C LYS A 67 -9.91 2.54 6.18
N ARG A 68 -10.05 1.41 6.86
CA ARG A 68 -10.24 1.37 8.32
C ARG A 68 -9.11 2.10 9.05
N PHE A 69 -7.88 1.85 8.66
CA PHE A 69 -6.72 2.52 9.24
C PHE A 69 -6.73 4.04 8.98
N ALA A 70 -7.16 4.47 7.79
CA ALA A 70 -7.34 5.89 7.47
C ALA A 70 -8.36 6.56 8.40
N GLU A 71 -9.48 5.90 8.69
CA GLU A 71 -10.50 6.39 9.62
C GLU A 71 -9.95 6.52 11.04
N LEU A 72 -9.27 5.49 11.55
CA LEU A 72 -8.68 5.47 12.89
C LEU A 72 -7.64 6.56 13.09
N THR A 73 -6.84 6.84 12.08
CA THR A 73 -5.77 7.85 12.12
C THR A 73 -6.21 9.24 11.70
N LYS A 74 -7.44 9.39 11.18
CA LYS A 74 -7.95 10.60 10.53
C LYS A 74 -7.03 11.08 9.41
N ALA A 75 -6.43 10.13 8.69
CA ALA A 75 -5.52 10.42 7.59
C ALA A 75 -6.24 11.13 6.43
N LYS A 76 -5.52 12.04 5.72
CA LYS A 76 -5.98 12.49 4.40
C LYS A 76 -5.97 11.27 3.47
N THR A 77 -7.00 11.11 2.65
CA THR A 77 -7.10 10.01 1.69
C THR A 77 -7.28 10.50 0.27
N LEU A 78 -6.67 9.79 -0.68
CA LEU A 78 -6.94 9.88 -2.10
C LEU A 78 -7.43 8.52 -2.58
N ILE A 79 -8.72 8.43 -2.91
CA ILE A 79 -9.31 7.20 -3.46
C ILE A 79 -9.17 7.24 -4.98
N LEU A 80 -8.54 6.20 -5.54
CA LEU A 80 -8.41 5.96 -6.98
C LEU A 80 -9.43 4.91 -7.39
N ASN A 81 -10.41 5.33 -8.17
CA ASN A 81 -11.48 4.47 -8.66
C ASN A 81 -11.38 4.33 -10.19
N ASN A 82 -10.33 3.67 -10.63
CA ASN A 82 -10.10 3.33 -12.02
C ASN A 82 -9.96 1.80 -12.19
N ASN A 83 -9.91 1.33 -13.42
CA ASN A 83 -9.84 -0.11 -13.71
C ASN A 83 -8.41 -0.68 -13.72
N CYS A 84 -7.43 0.04 -13.17
CA CYS A 84 -6.04 -0.39 -13.17
C CYS A 84 -5.66 -1.25 -11.95
N GLY A 85 -6.58 -1.46 -11.01
CA GLY A 85 -6.37 -2.32 -9.85
C GLY A 85 -5.13 -1.92 -9.05
N HIS A 86 -4.21 -2.84 -8.85
CA HIS A 86 -2.95 -2.60 -8.12
C HIS A 86 -2.07 -1.51 -8.75
N LEU A 87 -2.21 -1.27 -10.05
CA LEU A 87 -1.46 -0.24 -10.79
C LEU A 87 -2.19 1.12 -10.88
N ALA A 88 -3.23 1.34 -10.08
CA ALA A 88 -4.07 2.54 -10.13
C ALA A 88 -3.29 3.85 -10.03
N VAL A 89 -2.21 3.89 -9.23
CA VAL A 89 -1.32 5.05 -9.10
C VAL A 89 -0.66 5.40 -10.43
N SER A 90 -0.20 4.40 -11.18
CA SER A 90 0.43 4.62 -12.49
C SER A 90 -0.56 5.17 -13.53
N CYS A 91 -1.83 4.79 -13.42
CA CYS A 91 -2.89 5.28 -14.31
C CYS A 91 -3.32 6.72 -14.02
N GLU A 92 -3.12 7.20 -12.78
CA GLU A 92 -3.46 8.55 -12.34
C GLU A 92 -2.24 9.29 -11.78
N ILE A 93 -1.06 9.06 -12.35
CA ILE A 93 0.21 9.52 -11.78
C ILE A 93 0.25 11.05 -11.57
N GLU A 94 -0.28 11.84 -12.50
CA GLU A 94 -0.26 13.30 -12.39
C GLU A 94 -1.18 13.80 -11.28
N ARG A 95 -2.34 13.15 -11.08
CA ARG A 95 -3.23 13.44 -9.96
C ARG A 95 -2.56 13.08 -8.63
N CYS A 96 -1.92 11.93 -8.56
CA CYS A 96 -1.19 11.51 -7.36
C CYS A 96 -0.05 12.48 -7.02
N LYS A 97 0.77 12.89 -8.00
CA LYS A 97 1.84 13.87 -7.81
C LYS A 97 1.31 15.18 -7.23
N LYS A 98 0.24 15.72 -7.81
CA LYS A 98 -0.39 16.95 -7.35
C LYS A 98 -0.84 16.84 -5.89
N GLU A 99 -1.60 15.82 -5.54
CA GLU A 99 -2.11 15.61 -4.19
C GLU A 99 -1.01 15.38 -3.15
N ILE A 100 0.07 14.70 -3.53
CA ILE A 100 1.25 14.51 -2.68
C ILE A 100 1.93 15.85 -2.43
N SER A 101 2.16 16.66 -3.48
CA SER A 101 2.78 17.98 -3.35
C SER A 101 1.95 18.87 -2.43
N GLU A 102 0.65 18.95 -2.66
CA GLU A 102 -0.26 19.73 -1.81
C GLU A 102 -0.26 19.28 -0.35
N PHE A 103 -0.15 17.97 -0.11
CA PHE A 103 -0.06 17.45 1.26
C PHE A 103 1.26 17.82 1.94
N LEU A 104 2.37 17.79 1.22
CA LEU A 104 3.69 18.12 1.75
C LEU A 104 3.88 19.62 1.99
N ASP A 105 3.24 20.45 1.17
CA ASP A 105 3.32 21.92 1.26
C ASP A 105 2.44 22.48 2.39
N ASN A 106 1.40 21.76 2.81
CA ASN A 106 0.52 22.12 3.93
C ASN A 106 1.14 21.72 5.28
N LYS A 107 2.15 22.48 5.71
CA LYS A 107 2.79 22.33 7.03
C LYS A 107 1.94 22.92 8.14
#